data_7299033389d765ae0e7c6aa8239e50c3
#
_entry.id   7299033389d765ae0e7c6aa8239e50c3
#
_cell.length_a   1.000
_cell.length_b   1.000
_cell.length_c   1.000
_cell.angle_alpha   90.00
_cell.angle_beta   90.00
_cell.angle_gamma   90.00
#
_symmetry.space_group_name_H-M   'P 1'
#
loop_
_entity.id
_entity.type
_entity.pdbx_description
1 polymer ?
#
loop_
_entity_poly.entity_id
_entity_poly.type
_entity_poly.pdbx_seq_one_letter_code
_entity_poly.pdbx_strand_id
1 'polypeptide(L)'
;MPRALEPEAAWEAVQLGLAEILDVRTEIERRRYGAPPGARPVSLVKHMASPEGPGSIYLCQHAIRSKVTLRRGAAEVAGGFAAWMDAGLPVEEVD
;
A
#
# COMPACT_ATOMS: atom_id res chain seq x y z
N MET A 1 -3.44 -8.80 -15.47
CA MET A 1 -3.07 -7.62 -14.66
C MET A 1 -2.06 -8.04 -13.60
N PRO A 2 -0.89 -7.39 -13.49
CA PRO A 2 0.04 -7.75 -12.41
C PRO A 2 -0.58 -7.45 -11.05
N ARG A 3 -0.37 -8.36 -10.11
CA ARG A 3 -0.84 -8.16 -8.73
C ARG A 3 0.16 -7.37 -7.89
N ALA A 4 1.41 -7.30 -8.34
CA ALA A 4 2.44 -6.51 -7.68
C ALA A 4 2.88 -5.39 -8.62
N LEU A 5 2.83 -4.16 -8.14
CA LEU A 5 3.26 -2.99 -8.89
C LEU A 5 4.56 -2.47 -8.30
N GLU A 6 5.51 -2.12 -9.16
CA GLU A 6 6.68 -1.40 -8.70
C GLU A 6 6.23 -0.11 -8.00
N PRO A 7 6.96 0.37 -6.99
CA PRO A 7 6.56 1.59 -6.27
C PRO A 7 6.28 2.78 -7.17
N GLU A 8 7.09 2.98 -8.20
CA GLU A 8 6.91 4.09 -9.15
C GLU A 8 5.58 3.96 -9.92
N ALA A 9 5.23 2.75 -10.34
CA ALA A 9 3.97 2.51 -11.04
C ALA A 9 2.77 2.72 -10.12
N ALA A 10 2.89 2.31 -8.86
CA ALA A 10 1.84 2.53 -7.87
C ALA A 10 1.64 4.03 -7.63
N TRP A 11 2.72 4.76 -7.47
CA TRP A 11 2.65 6.22 -7.27
C TRP A 11 2.02 6.92 -8.47
N GLU A 12 2.40 6.52 -9.68
CA GLU A 12 1.82 7.08 -10.89
C GLU A 12 0.30 6.85 -10.94
N ALA A 13 -0.14 5.63 -10.62
CA ALA A 13 -1.57 5.31 -10.61
C ALA A 13 -2.34 6.19 -9.62
N VAL A 14 -1.76 6.43 -8.45
CA VAL A 14 -2.36 7.31 -7.43
C VAL A 14 -2.45 8.74 -7.94
N GLN A 15 -1.38 9.25 -8.53
CA GLN A 15 -1.34 10.62 -9.06
C GLN A 15 -2.34 10.83 -10.20
N LEU A 16 -2.59 9.79 -10.99
CA LEU A 16 -3.57 9.85 -12.08
C LEU A 16 -5.01 9.63 -11.62
N GLY A 17 -5.22 9.39 -10.31
CA GLY A 17 -6.56 9.16 -9.79
C GLY A 17 -7.13 7.80 -10.14
N LEU A 18 -6.30 6.85 -10.57
CA LEU A 18 -6.74 5.52 -10.98
C LEU A 18 -6.82 4.53 -9.82
N ALA A 19 -6.15 4.83 -8.71
CA ALA A 19 -6.08 3.92 -7.57
C ALA A 19 -5.80 4.69 -6.29
N GLU A 20 -6.02 4.01 -5.14
CA GLU A 20 -5.58 4.52 -3.85
C GLU A 20 -4.74 3.47 -3.14
N ILE A 21 -3.82 3.93 -2.31
CA ILE A 21 -3.00 3.04 -1.50
C ILE A 21 -3.68 2.80 -0.16
N LEU A 22 -3.86 1.54 0.18
CA LEU A 22 -4.43 1.09 1.44
C LEU A 22 -3.31 0.53 2.31
N ASP A 23 -2.98 1.25 3.36
CA ASP A 23 -1.85 0.94 4.22
C ASP A 23 -2.29 0.00 5.35
N VAL A 24 -1.88 -1.26 5.26
CA VAL A 24 -2.23 -2.29 6.25
C VAL A 24 -1.16 -2.46 7.33
N ARG A 25 -0.19 -1.55 7.39
CA ARG A 25 0.85 -1.59 8.42
C ARG A 25 0.27 -1.22 9.79
N THR A 26 1.02 -1.56 10.84
CA THR A 26 0.64 -1.14 12.19
C THR A 26 0.82 0.37 12.34
N GLU A 27 0.13 0.93 13.34
CA GLU A 27 0.25 2.35 13.67
C GLU A 27 1.70 2.71 14.04
N ILE A 28 2.38 1.81 14.75
CA ILE A 28 3.78 2.02 15.14
C ILE A 28 4.68 2.12 13.91
N GLU A 29 4.50 1.25 12.94
CA GLU A 29 5.27 1.28 11.69
C GLU A 29 5.02 2.57 10.91
N ARG A 30 3.75 2.98 10.82
CA ARG A 30 3.38 4.20 10.11
C ARG A 30 3.98 5.45 10.74
N ARG A 31 3.96 5.52 12.06
CA ARG A 31 4.55 6.65 12.79
C ARG A 31 6.07 6.68 12.69
N ARG A 32 6.69 5.51 12.69
CA ARG A 32 8.16 5.40 12.66
C ARG A 32 8.74 5.76 11.29
N TYR A 33 8.11 5.28 10.22
CA TYR A 33 8.68 5.39 8.88
C TYR A 33 7.94 6.38 7.97
N GLY A 34 6.77 6.88 8.38
CA GLY A 34 5.93 7.68 7.53
C GLY A 34 5.08 6.83 6.58
N ALA A 35 4.42 7.48 5.63
CA ALA A 35 3.53 6.81 4.69
C ALA A 35 3.56 7.51 3.34
N PRO A 36 3.19 6.82 2.25
CA PRO A 36 2.99 7.49 0.97
C PRO A 36 1.91 8.58 1.11
N PRO A 37 2.09 9.73 0.45
CA PRO A 37 1.08 10.79 0.54
C PRO A 37 -0.29 10.29 0.08
N GLY A 38 -1.32 10.57 0.88
CA GLY A 38 -2.69 10.16 0.57
C GLY A 38 -3.03 8.71 0.88
N ALA A 39 -2.08 7.91 1.38
CA ALA A 39 -2.37 6.52 1.74
C ALA A 39 -3.36 6.45 2.89
N ARG A 40 -4.38 5.60 2.75
CA ARG A 40 -5.42 5.45 3.76
C ARG A 40 -5.08 4.28 4.69
N PRO A 41 -4.98 4.51 6.01
CA PRO A 41 -4.71 3.41 6.93
C PRO A 41 -5.92 2.50 7.04
N VAL A 42 -5.68 1.19 7.01
CA VAL A 42 -6.73 0.19 7.14
C VAL A 42 -6.30 -0.92 8.08
N SER A 43 -7.25 -1.48 8.81
CA SER A 43 -6.96 -2.61 9.68
C SER A 43 -6.79 -3.87 8.84
N LEU A 44 -5.67 -4.57 9.00
CA LEU A 44 -5.44 -5.83 8.29
C LEU A 44 -6.54 -6.85 8.59
N VAL A 45 -6.99 -6.92 9.85
CA VAL A 45 -8.04 -7.84 10.26
C VAL A 45 -9.35 -7.56 9.53
N LYS A 46 -9.73 -6.30 9.45
CA LYS A 46 -10.95 -5.90 8.71
C LYS A 46 -10.84 -6.23 7.23
N HIS A 47 -9.67 -6.03 6.65
CA HIS A 47 -9.46 -6.31 5.24
C HIS A 47 -9.42 -7.79 4.92
N MET A 48 -8.97 -8.61 5.84
CA MET A 48 -9.05 -10.06 5.68
C MET A 48 -10.51 -10.53 5.64
N ALA A 49 -11.35 -9.89 6.44
CA ALA A 49 -12.78 -10.22 6.46
C ALA A 49 -13.54 -9.65 5.27
N SER A 50 -13.15 -8.46 4.81
CA SER A 50 -13.87 -7.77 3.72
C SER A 50 -12.89 -6.98 2.86
N PRO A 51 -12.06 -7.65 2.05
CA PRO A 51 -11.06 -6.97 1.23
C PRO A 51 -11.70 -6.13 0.13
N GLU A 52 -11.07 -5.00 -0.15
CA GLU A 52 -11.49 -4.15 -1.25
C GLU A 52 -10.97 -4.72 -2.57
N GLY A 53 -11.58 -4.30 -3.67
CA GLY A 53 -11.34 -4.86 -4.98
C GLY A 53 -10.48 -3.98 -5.88
N PRO A 54 -10.79 -3.96 -7.19
CA PRO A 54 -10.01 -3.20 -8.18
C PRO A 54 -9.90 -1.72 -7.82
N GLY A 55 -8.76 -1.12 -8.13
CA GLY A 55 -8.47 0.27 -7.78
C GLY A 55 -7.80 0.42 -6.42
N SER A 56 -7.62 -0.68 -5.70
CA SER A 56 -6.94 -0.69 -4.39
C SER A 56 -5.55 -1.25 -4.53
N ILE A 57 -4.56 -0.55 -3.97
CA ILE A 57 -3.17 -0.99 -3.94
C ILE A 57 -2.79 -1.15 -2.48
N TYR A 58 -2.56 -2.38 -2.05
CA TYR A 58 -2.23 -2.65 -0.65
C TYR A 58 -0.76 -2.42 -0.37
N LEU A 59 -0.48 -1.90 0.81
CA LEU A 59 0.89 -1.60 1.25
C LEU A 59 1.13 -2.19 2.63
N CYS A 60 2.17 -2.99 2.77
CA CYS A 60 2.72 -3.35 4.07
C CYS A 60 4.22 -3.00 4.08
N GLN A 61 4.92 -3.28 5.20
CA GLN A 61 6.31 -2.85 5.29
C GLN A 61 7.22 -3.60 4.31
N HIS A 62 7.01 -4.91 4.12
CA HIS A 62 7.84 -5.75 3.24
C HIS A 62 6.99 -6.63 2.29
N ALA A 63 5.77 -6.21 1.98
CA ALA A 63 4.84 -6.89 1.07
C ALA A 63 4.40 -8.30 1.52
N ILE A 64 4.63 -8.67 2.77
CA ILE A 64 4.23 -9.99 3.27
C ILE A 64 2.76 -9.99 3.69
N ARG A 65 2.33 -8.99 4.46
CA ARG A 65 0.96 -8.93 4.99
C ARG A 65 -0.08 -8.63 3.92
N SER A 66 0.26 -7.79 2.95
CA SER A 66 -0.67 -7.42 1.90
C SER A 66 -1.05 -8.57 0.99
N LYS A 67 -0.22 -9.61 0.91
CA LYS A 67 -0.48 -10.77 0.04
C LYS A 67 -1.76 -11.51 0.44
N VAL A 68 -2.16 -11.49 1.70
CA VAL A 68 -3.39 -12.16 2.14
C VAL A 68 -4.65 -11.45 1.69
N THR A 69 -4.54 -10.21 1.19
CA THR A 69 -5.69 -9.40 0.78
C THR A 69 -5.88 -9.33 -0.73
N LEU A 70 -5.08 -10.05 -1.53
CA LEU A 70 -5.09 -9.94 -2.99
C LEU A 70 -6.17 -10.76 -3.70
N ARG A 71 -7.25 -11.11 -3.03
CA ARG A 71 -8.24 -12.04 -3.57
C ARG A 71 -9.22 -11.47 -4.57
N ARG A 72 -9.34 -10.16 -4.68
CA ARG A 72 -10.40 -9.52 -5.48
C ARG A 72 -9.89 -8.59 -6.57
N GLY A 73 -8.77 -8.92 -7.14
CA GLY A 73 -8.22 -8.11 -8.22
C GLY A 73 -7.48 -6.86 -7.77
N ALA A 74 -7.27 -6.72 -6.45
CA ALA A 74 -6.43 -5.65 -5.92
C ALA A 74 -4.96 -5.92 -6.23
N ALA A 75 -4.14 -4.88 -6.17
CA ALA A 75 -2.70 -4.97 -6.34
C ALA A 75 -1.99 -4.74 -5.02
N GLU A 76 -0.67 -4.93 -5.01
CA GLU A 76 0.17 -4.55 -3.87
C GLU A 76 1.39 -3.79 -4.37
N VAL A 77 2.02 -3.03 -3.48
CA VAL A 77 3.32 -2.41 -3.78
C VAL A 77 4.40 -3.49 -3.66
N ALA A 78 5.09 -3.76 -4.75
CA ALA A 78 6.17 -4.75 -4.75
C ALA A 78 7.25 -4.34 -3.75
N GLY A 79 7.64 -5.26 -2.86
CA GLY A 79 8.62 -4.98 -1.82
C GLY A 79 8.12 -4.11 -0.66
N GLY A 80 6.87 -3.65 -0.72
CA GLY A 80 6.25 -2.87 0.33
C GLY A 80 6.84 -1.47 0.52
N PHE A 81 6.65 -0.90 1.70
CA PHE A 81 7.10 0.46 1.97
C PHE A 81 8.63 0.58 1.98
N ALA A 82 9.34 -0.49 2.31
CA ALA A 82 10.80 -0.48 2.22
C ALA A 82 11.26 -0.17 0.78
N ALA A 83 10.61 -0.82 -0.21
CA ALA A 83 10.92 -0.56 -1.61
C ALA A 83 10.46 0.84 -2.05
N TRP A 84 9.35 1.33 -1.49
CA TRP A 84 8.90 2.70 -1.74
C TRP A 84 9.96 3.72 -1.33
N MET A 85 10.52 3.56 -0.13
CA MET A 85 11.59 4.43 0.35
C MET A 85 12.85 4.31 -0.49
N ASP A 86 13.23 3.07 -0.85
CA ASP A 86 14.41 2.83 -1.68
C ASP A 86 14.30 3.48 -3.06
N ALA A 87 13.08 3.59 -3.57
CA ALA A 87 12.82 4.25 -4.84
C ALA A 87 12.88 5.79 -4.75
N GLY A 88 13.02 6.34 -3.55
CA GLY A 88 13.10 7.78 -3.34
C GLY A 88 11.77 8.51 -3.55
N LEU A 89 10.65 7.81 -3.44
CA LEU A 89 9.34 8.40 -3.64
C LEU A 89 8.89 9.21 -2.42
N PRO A 90 7.93 10.13 -2.59
CA PRO A 90 7.48 10.99 -1.50
C PRO A 90 6.96 10.20 -0.31
N VAL A 91 7.27 10.71 0.89
CA VAL A 91 6.82 10.15 2.16
C VAL A 91 6.34 11.30 3.03
N GLU A 92 5.18 11.14 3.66
CA GLU A 92 4.68 12.12 4.62
C GLU A 92 4.75 11.55 6.04
N GLU A 93 4.89 12.45 7.01
CA GLU A 93 4.88 12.05 8.41
C GLU A 93 3.48 11.63 8.84
N VAL A 94 3.43 10.65 9.74
CA VAL A 94 2.19 10.17 10.35
C VAL A 94 2.22 10.54 11.84
N ASP A 95 1.22 11.30 12.27
CA ASP A 95 1.11 11.74 13.66
C ASP A 95 0.50 10.67 14.57
#